data_25150ed81b4458bd8b9b19d2721d093a
#
_entry.id   25150ed81b4458bd8b9b19d2721d093a
#
_cell.length_a   1.000
_cell.length_b   1.000
_cell.length_c   1.000
_cell.angle_alpha   90.00
_cell.angle_beta   90.00
_cell.angle_gamma   90.00
#
_symmetry.space_group_name_H-M   'P 1'
#
loop_
_entity.id
_entity.type
_entity.pdbx_description
1 polymer ?
#
loop_
_entity_poly.entity_id
_entity_poly.type
_entity_poly.pdbx_seq_one_letter_code
_entity_poly.pdbx_strand_id
1 'polypeptide(L)'
;MDLSKMMEMAEQMRGQMEKSQKEAANVKADGEAGGGMVKVTMNGRHEVVKVVMDPAILTPDQAAFVEDLVRAATNQASSKISELMQNQAGSMASDMGIDLSQFGIPNK
;
A
#
# COMPACT_ATOMS: atom_id res chain seq x y z
N MET A 1 -10.10 11.44 35.45
CA MET A 1 -10.03 10.23 34.63
C MET A 1 -9.17 9.20 35.35
N ASP A 2 -9.70 8.01 35.53
CA ASP A 2 -9.00 6.95 36.24
C ASP A 2 -7.86 6.42 35.41
N LEU A 3 -6.68 6.21 36.04
CA LEU A 3 -5.51 5.68 35.37
C LEU A 3 -5.77 4.31 34.74
N SER A 4 -6.57 3.46 35.40
CA SER A 4 -6.98 2.17 34.86
C SER A 4 -7.71 2.27 33.52
N LYS A 5 -8.60 3.26 33.40
CA LYS A 5 -9.32 3.50 32.15
C LYS A 5 -8.40 3.99 31.03
N MET A 6 -7.42 4.84 31.38
CA MET A 6 -6.43 5.32 30.41
C MET A 6 -5.59 4.16 29.87
N MET A 7 -5.17 3.25 30.75
CA MET A 7 -4.42 2.06 30.34
C MET A 7 -5.24 1.12 29.46
N GLU A 8 -6.52 0.96 29.81
CA GLU A 8 -7.45 0.16 29.04
C GLU A 8 -7.63 0.71 27.61
N MET A 9 -7.81 2.03 27.52
CA MET A 9 -7.94 2.70 26.21
C MET A 9 -6.67 2.58 25.39
N ALA A 10 -5.51 2.71 26.00
CA ALA A 10 -4.22 2.55 25.33
C ALA A 10 -4.06 1.14 24.79
N GLU A 11 -4.45 0.13 25.56
CA GLU A 11 -4.41 -1.28 25.14
C GLU A 11 -5.34 -1.52 23.95
N GLN A 12 -6.54 -0.96 23.98
CA GLN A 12 -7.50 -1.09 22.87
C GLN A 12 -6.95 -0.44 21.59
N MET A 13 -6.36 0.75 21.72
CA MET A 13 -5.77 1.43 20.57
C MET A 13 -4.62 0.63 19.97
N ARG A 14 -3.78 0.05 20.82
CA ARG A 14 -2.66 -0.78 20.37
C ARG A 14 -3.17 -2.02 19.62
N GLY A 15 -4.20 -2.67 20.15
CA GLY A 15 -4.81 -3.82 19.50
C GLY A 15 -5.39 -3.49 18.13
N GLN A 16 -6.05 -2.34 18.02
CA GLN A 16 -6.60 -1.87 16.74
C GLN A 16 -5.49 -1.53 15.73
N MET A 17 -4.40 -0.92 16.19
CA MET A 17 -3.26 -0.62 15.33
C MET A 17 -2.61 -1.90 14.80
N GLU A 18 -2.41 -2.89 15.66
CA GLU A 18 -1.85 -4.18 15.26
C GLU A 18 -2.75 -4.86 14.22
N LYS A 19 -4.05 -4.86 14.45
CA LYS A 19 -5.03 -5.42 13.53
C LYS A 19 -5.00 -4.71 12.19
N SER A 20 -4.98 -3.38 12.22
CA SER A 20 -4.91 -2.55 11.01
C SER A 20 -3.66 -2.84 10.21
N GLN A 21 -2.51 -3.01 10.86
CA GLN A 21 -1.25 -3.34 10.20
C GLN A 21 -1.27 -4.72 9.57
N LYS A 22 -1.88 -5.69 10.24
CA LYS A 22 -2.04 -7.04 9.69
C LYS A 22 -2.96 -7.04 8.46
N GLU A 23 -4.05 -6.28 8.53
CA GLU A 23 -4.96 -6.13 7.39
C GLU A 23 -4.27 -5.44 6.22
N ALA A 24 -3.48 -4.40 6.50
CA ALA A 24 -2.71 -3.71 5.46
C ALA A 24 -1.71 -4.66 4.77
N ALA A 25 -1.08 -5.55 5.53
CA ALA A 25 -0.14 -6.51 4.96
C ALA A 25 -0.81 -7.49 3.98
N ASN A 26 -2.13 -7.71 4.12
CA ASN A 26 -2.89 -8.59 3.23
C ASN A 26 -3.40 -7.89 1.98
N VAL A 27 -3.40 -6.56 1.95
CA VAL A 27 -3.72 -5.79 0.74
C VAL A 27 -2.50 -5.83 -0.16
N LYS A 28 -2.69 -6.20 -1.43
CA LYS A 28 -1.58 -6.34 -2.39
C LYS A 28 -1.97 -5.71 -3.72
N ALA A 29 -0.98 -5.16 -4.40
CA ALA A 29 -1.13 -4.65 -5.75
C ALA A 29 0.14 -4.93 -6.54
N ASP A 30 -0.03 -5.16 -7.83
CA ASP A 30 1.07 -5.40 -8.75
C ASP A 30 1.33 -4.18 -9.61
N GLY A 31 2.61 -3.84 -9.78
CA GLY A 31 3.06 -2.90 -10.79
C GLY A 31 3.82 -3.66 -11.86
N GLU A 32 3.66 -3.26 -13.11
CA GLU A 32 4.30 -3.90 -14.26
C GLU A 32 4.99 -2.88 -15.13
N ALA A 33 6.06 -3.28 -15.78
CA ALA A 33 6.75 -2.45 -16.76
C ALA A 33 7.32 -3.32 -17.88
N GLY A 34 7.52 -2.71 -19.05
CA GLY A 34 8.05 -3.40 -20.21
C GLY A 34 7.15 -4.50 -20.76
N GLY A 35 5.82 -4.28 -20.74
CA GLY A 35 4.88 -5.28 -21.21
C GLY A 35 4.80 -6.51 -20.32
N GLY A 36 5.09 -6.36 -19.03
CA GLY A 36 5.06 -7.46 -18.08
C GLY A 36 6.41 -8.16 -17.86
N MET A 37 7.46 -7.65 -18.48
CA MET A 37 8.81 -8.24 -18.29
C MET A 37 9.32 -8.07 -16.85
N VAL A 38 8.87 -7.04 -16.15
CA VAL A 38 9.13 -6.86 -14.73
C VAL A 38 7.79 -6.64 -14.03
N LYS A 39 7.55 -7.39 -12.97
CA LYS A 39 6.35 -7.26 -12.14
C LYS A 39 6.79 -7.16 -10.68
N VAL A 40 6.27 -6.15 -9.98
CA VAL A 40 6.54 -5.92 -8.57
C VAL A 40 5.22 -5.99 -7.80
N THR A 41 5.18 -6.81 -6.76
CA THR A 41 4.02 -6.88 -5.87
C THR A 41 4.35 -6.15 -4.58
N MET A 42 3.47 -5.25 -4.17
CA MET A 42 3.61 -4.45 -2.96
C MET A 42 2.38 -4.66 -2.08
N ASN A 43 2.57 -4.62 -0.76
CA ASN A 43 1.45 -4.70 0.18
C ASN A 43 1.03 -3.30 0.68
N GLY A 44 -0.04 -3.25 1.49
CA GLY A 44 -0.57 -1.99 2.00
C GLY A 44 0.35 -1.26 2.97
N ARG A 45 1.42 -1.89 3.42
CA ARG A 45 2.46 -1.26 4.24
C ARG A 45 3.59 -0.67 3.39
N HIS A 46 3.39 -0.64 2.07
CA HIS A 46 4.41 -0.18 1.09
C HIS A 46 5.68 -1.02 1.13
N GLU A 47 5.53 -2.31 1.41
CA GLU A 47 6.64 -3.25 1.34
C GLU A 47 6.58 -4.00 0.02
N VAL A 48 7.71 -4.11 -0.65
CA VAL A 48 7.83 -4.97 -1.84
C VAL A 48 7.93 -6.41 -1.34
N VAL A 49 6.94 -7.22 -1.68
CA VAL A 49 6.88 -8.61 -1.20
C VAL A 49 7.28 -9.61 -2.27
N LYS A 50 7.31 -9.20 -3.54
CA LYS A 50 7.69 -10.08 -4.64
C LYS A 50 8.16 -9.27 -5.84
N VAL A 51 9.19 -9.75 -6.50
CA VAL A 51 9.67 -9.21 -7.78
C VAL A 51 9.84 -10.37 -8.73
N VAL A 52 9.24 -10.27 -9.92
CA VAL A 52 9.38 -11.25 -10.97
C VAL A 52 9.95 -10.55 -12.20
N MET A 53 10.99 -11.11 -12.77
CA MET A 53 11.63 -10.59 -13.98
C MET A 53 11.72 -11.68 -15.03
N ASP A 54 11.53 -11.31 -16.30
CA ASP A 54 11.76 -12.23 -17.40
C ASP A 54 13.28 -12.48 -17.51
N PRO A 55 13.73 -13.74 -17.44
CA PRO A 55 15.17 -14.04 -17.56
C PRO A 55 15.81 -13.53 -18.85
N ALA A 56 15.03 -13.37 -19.90
CA ALA A 56 15.55 -12.91 -21.20
C ALA A 56 16.17 -11.51 -21.15
N ILE A 57 15.76 -10.66 -20.19
CA ILE A 57 16.30 -9.30 -20.04
C ILE A 57 17.47 -9.23 -19.07
N LEU A 58 17.80 -10.33 -18.39
CA LEU A 58 18.84 -10.35 -17.35
C LEU A 58 20.22 -10.63 -17.96
N THR A 59 20.67 -9.69 -18.79
CA THR A 59 21.99 -9.73 -19.42
C THR A 59 22.75 -8.47 -19.07
N PRO A 60 24.10 -8.51 -19.00
CA PRO A 60 24.87 -7.34 -18.58
C PRO A 60 24.65 -6.09 -19.45
N ASP A 61 24.43 -6.28 -20.75
CA ASP A 61 24.19 -5.18 -21.68
C ASP A 61 22.82 -4.51 -21.50
N GLN A 62 21.90 -5.15 -20.78
CA GLN A 62 20.56 -4.62 -20.54
C GLN A 62 20.37 -4.10 -19.11
N ALA A 63 21.44 -4.00 -18.33
CA ALA A 63 21.34 -3.61 -16.92
C ALA A 63 20.60 -2.28 -16.72
N ALA A 64 20.92 -1.25 -17.48
CA ALA A 64 20.28 0.05 -17.37
C ALA A 64 18.79 -0.01 -17.71
N PHE A 65 18.44 -0.82 -18.71
CA PHE A 65 17.05 -1.05 -19.11
C PHE A 65 16.26 -1.72 -17.96
N VAL A 66 16.83 -2.75 -17.36
CA VAL A 66 16.21 -3.47 -16.24
C VAL A 66 16.01 -2.53 -15.03
N GLU A 67 17.01 -1.71 -14.73
CA GLU A 67 16.90 -0.74 -13.63
C GLU A 67 15.71 0.20 -13.82
N ASP A 68 15.52 0.71 -15.04
CA ASP A 68 14.39 1.57 -15.38
C ASP A 68 13.06 0.84 -15.24
N LEU A 69 13.00 -0.41 -15.68
CA LEU A 69 11.77 -1.21 -15.58
C LEU A 69 11.41 -1.50 -14.11
N VAL A 70 12.39 -1.82 -13.29
CA VAL A 70 12.17 -2.08 -11.86
C VAL A 70 11.63 -0.82 -11.17
N ARG A 71 12.24 0.34 -11.47
CA ARG A 71 11.78 1.61 -10.92
C ARG A 71 10.34 1.89 -11.34
N ALA A 72 10.01 1.75 -12.62
CA ALA A 72 8.68 2.01 -13.14
C ALA A 72 7.63 1.06 -12.53
N ALA A 73 7.94 -0.23 -12.45
CA ALA A 73 7.04 -1.23 -11.86
C ALA A 73 6.81 -0.98 -10.38
N THR A 74 7.87 -0.63 -9.64
CA THR A 74 7.78 -0.33 -8.20
C THR A 74 6.92 0.91 -7.97
N ASN A 75 7.14 1.98 -8.73
CA ASN A 75 6.37 3.21 -8.61
C ASN A 75 4.90 2.99 -8.95
N GLN A 76 4.62 2.17 -9.95
CA GLN A 76 3.24 1.83 -10.31
C GLN A 76 2.56 1.04 -9.18
N ALA A 77 3.25 0.07 -8.60
CA ALA A 77 2.73 -0.70 -7.46
C ALA A 77 2.44 0.22 -6.26
N SER A 78 3.36 1.14 -5.97
CA SER A 78 3.21 2.11 -4.88
C SER A 78 1.99 3.01 -5.10
N SER A 79 1.78 3.49 -6.32
CA SER A 79 0.63 4.32 -6.65
C SER A 79 -0.68 3.55 -6.48
N LYS A 80 -0.71 2.30 -6.91
CA LYS A 80 -1.90 1.45 -6.74
C LYS A 80 -2.21 1.18 -5.27
N ILE A 81 -1.18 0.92 -4.45
CA ILE A 81 -1.36 0.72 -3.02
C ILE A 81 -1.90 1.98 -2.36
N SER A 82 -1.36 3.15 -2.70
CA SER A 82 -1.84 4.41 -2.16
C SER A 82 -3.32 4.63 -2.48
N GLU A 83 -3.71 4.33 -3.72
CA GLU A 83 -5.10 4.45 -4.15
C GLU A 83 -6.01 3.48 -3.39
N LEU A 84 -5.60 2.22 -3.24
CA LEU A 84 -6.37 1.22 -2.50
C LEU A 84 -6.54 1.60 -1.04
N MET A 85 -5.48 2.11 -0.41
CA MET A 85 -5.55 2.52 1.00
C MET A 85 -6.42 3.75 1.19
N GLN A 86 -6.40 4.70 0.24
CA GLN A 86 -7.31 5.85 0.26
C GLN A 86 -8.76 5.41 0.14
N ASN A 87 -9.04 4.46 -0.74
CA ASN A 87 -10.39 3.95 -0.93
C ASN A 87 -10.90 3.23 0.33
N GLN A 88 -10.04 2.49 1.02
CA GLN A 88 -10.39 1.86 2.28
C GLN A 88 -10.71 2.90 3.36
N ALA A 89 -9.88 3.94 3.48
CA ALA A 89 -10.10 5.02 4.44
C ALA A 89 -11.42 5.75 4.14
N GLY A 90 -11.69 6.00 2.86
CA GLY A 90 -12.95 6.62 2.42
C GLY A 90 -14.17 5.78 2.77
N SER A 91 -14.09 4.47 2.55
CA SER A 91 -15.15 3.54 2.91
C SER A 91 -15.41 3.51 4.40
N MET A 92 -14.36 3.48 5.21
CA MET A 92 -14.48 3.52 6.67
C MET A 92 -15.14 4.81 7.14
N ALA A 93 -14.75 5.94 6.57
CA ALA A 93 -15.33 7.24 6.90
C ALA A 93 -16.82 7.28 6.54
N SER A 94 -17.20 6.74 5.39
CA SER A 94 -18.59 6.64 4.96
C SER A 94 -19.40 5.75 5.89
N ASP A 95 -18.85 4.61 6.30
CA ASP A 95 -19.51 3.68 7.22
C ASP A 95 -19.74 4.31 8.58
N MET A 96 -18.86 5.22 8.99
CA MET A 96 -18.99 5.97 10.25
C MET A 96 -19.87 7.21 10.11
N GLY A 97 -20.39 7.50 8.92
CA GLY A 97 -21.24 8.67 8.67
C GLY A 97 -20.46 9.96 8.54
N ILE A 98 -19.17 9.89 8.27
CA ILE A 98 -18.30 11.05 8.09
C ILE A 98 -18.22 11.39 6.61
N ASP A 99 -18.51 12.64 6.28
CA ASP A 99 -18.34 13.15 4.92
C ASP A 99 -16.98 13.85 4.82
N LEU A 100 -16.07 13.25 4.08
CA LEU A 100 -14.71 13.76 3.92
C LEU A 100 -14.67 15.10 3.18
N SER A 101 -15.69 15.40 2.38
CA SER A 101 -15.75 16.68 1.66
C SER A 101 -15.88 17.87 2.62
N GLN A 102 -16.43 17.65 3.81
CA GLN A 102 -16.55 18.70 4.84
C GLN A 102 -15.21 19.12 5.43
N PHE A 103 -14.17 18.32 5.24
CA PHE A 103 -12.82 18.61 5.72
C PHE A 103 -11.96 19.31 4.68
N GLY A 104 -12.52 19.67 3.54
CA GLY A 104 -11.77 20.33 2.48
C GLY A 104 -10.88 19.41 1.67
N ILE A 105 -11.07 18.10 1.77
CA ILE A 105 -10.33 17.11 1.01
C ILE A 105 -10.95 17.01 -0.40
N PRO A 106 -10.13 17.11 -1.48
CA PRO A 106 -10.66 17.01 -2.83
C PRO A 106 -11.35 15.66 -3.03
N ASN A 107 -12.61 15.70 -3.46
CA ASN A 107 -13.37 14.49 -3.75
C ASN A 107 -13.22 14.17 -5.24
N LYS A 108 -12.40 13.20 -5.55
CA LYS A 108 -12.25 12.71 -6.91
C LYS A 108 -12.71 11.27 -7.01
#